data_2f82b02fc40c77dcd9a73366644331a3
#
_entry.id   2f82b02fc40c77dcd9a73366644331a3
#
_cell.length_a   1.000
_cell.length_b   1.000
_cell.length_c   1.000
_cell.angle_alpha   90.00
_cell.angle_beta   90.00
_cell.angle_gamma   90.00
#
_symmetry.space_group_name_H-M   'P 1'
#
loop_
_entity.id
_entity.type
_entity.pdbx_description
1 polymer ?
#
loop_
_entity_poly.entity_id
_entity_poly.type
_entity_poly.pdbx_seq_one_letter_code
_entity_poly.pdbx_strand_id
1 'polypeptide(L)'
;MIGKRFSVGPKLRQGAFGSIHQGTYEKTGEPVAIKLDLSRPSTLKHETRILQYLFMEGVKKIPHIYWFGVYDENPCVVMTLFECSLYDYRLKGFTEPERLNKIAWLLLDIFENIHKYGVLHRDVKPHNFMIKGGELYLIDFGLATFYWNDLGEHCPDTGTTTMIGSPFFASLRIHEGHRYSRRDDLISLGYVLLYMTGFTWVLPNEKTEGSPMDLEYPMNVQLREQKANLNSFAIPAMKYYFEYVYGLAYEEAPKSAPMKSLFVSSTTTPF
;
A
#
# COMPACT_ATOMS: atom_id res chain seq x y z
N MET A 1 28.56 11.01 -2.75
CA MET A 1 28.06 10.79 -1.35
C MET A 1 26.87 11.71 -1.09
N ILE A 2 25.77 11.15 -0.62
CA ILE A 2 24.55 11.89 -0.29
C ILE A 2 24.65 12.43 1.15
N GLY A 3 24.39 13.75 1.33
CA GLY A 3 24.42 14.41 2.64
C GLY A 3 25.71 14.20 3.44
N LYS A 4 26.84 13.91 2.77
CA LYS A 4 28.14 13.56 3.36
C LYS A 4 28.13 12.30 4.26
N ARG A 5 27.07 11.51 4.25
CA ARG A 5 26.86 10.37 5.16
C ARG A 5 26.51 9.06 4.47
N PHE A 6 26.01 9.11 3.22
CA PHE A 6 25.54 7.91 2.55
C PHE A 6 26.25 7.73 1.22
N SER A 7 26.81 6.54 0.97
CA SER A 7 27.29 6.14 -0.35
C SER A 7 26.17 5.56 -1.19
N VAL A 8 26.26 5.73 -2.50
CA VAL A 8 25.32 5.19 -3.48
C VAL A 8 25.92 3.92 -4.05
N GLY A 9 25.19 2.83 -3.96
CA GLY A 9 25.55 1.52 -4.48
C GLY A 9 24.74 1.14 -5.74
N PRO A 10 24.56 -0.16 -6.00
CA PRO A 10 23.89 -0.64 -7.18
C PRO A 10 22.41 -0.22 -7.22
N LYS A 11 21.90 -0.03 -8.44
CA LYS A 11 20.48 0.19 -8.68
C LYS A 11 19.72 -1.11 -8.41
N LEU A 12 18.70 -1.03 -7.54
CA LEU A 12 17.82 -2.14 -7.19
C LEU A 12 16.60 -2.20 -8.10
N ARG A 13 16.01 -1.04 -8.42
CA ARG A 13 14.78 -0.95 -9.22
C ARG A 13 14.75 0.34 -10.04
N GLN A 14 14.14 0.24 -11.23
CA GLN A 14 13.76 1.37 -12.06
C GLN A 14 12.23 1.39 -12.18
N GLY A 15 11.61 2.50 -11.85
CA GLY A 15 10.18 2.75 -12.05
C GLY A 15 9.95 3.87 -13.06
N ALA A 16 8.66 4.11 -13.38
CA ALA A 16 8.27 5.20 -14.29
C ALA A 16 8.63 6.60 -13.75
N PHE A 17 8.74 6.74 -12.44
CA PHE A 17 8.92 8.03 -11.76
C PHE A 17 10.31 8.23 -11.17
N GLY A 18 11.16 7.20 -11.20
CA GLY A 18 12.48 7.31 -10.61
C GLY A 18 13.18 5.98 -10.42
N SER A 19 14.28 5.99 -9.69
CA SER A 19 15.08 4.81 -9.40
C SER A 19 15.30 4.60 -7.91
N ILE A 20 15.42 3.34 -7.51
CA ILE A 20 15.79 2.94 -6.16
C ILE A 20 17.17 2.29 -6.22
N HIS A 21 18.08 2.76 -5.37
CA HIS A 21 19.42 2.23 -5.24
C HIS A 21 19.63 1.70 -3.82
N GLN A 22 20.47 0.69 -3.69
CA GLN A 22 21.06 0.36 -2.41
C GLN A 22 22.10 1.41 -2.06
N GLY A 23 22.21 1.77 -0.80
CA GLY A 23 23.27 2.62 -0.28
C GLY A 23 23.78 2.08 1.04
N THR A 24 24.79 2.74 1.58
CA THR A 24 25.37 2.42 2.90
C THR A 24 25.45 3.69 3.74
N TYR A 25 25.03 3.61 4.98
CA TYR A 25 25.29 4.66 5.96
C TYR A 25 26.73 4.51 6.46
N GLU A 26 27.62 5.40 6.03
CA GLU A 26 29.07 5.29 6.21
C GLU A 26 29.51 5.20 7.68
N LYS A 27 28.74 5.80 8.59
CA LYS A 27 29.09 5.80 10.02
C LYS A 27 28.93 4.41 10.67
N THR A 28 27.92 3.62 10.23
CA THR A 28 27.57 2.35 10.87
C THR A 28 27.75 1.14 9.97
N GLY A 29 27.92 1.35 8.66
CA GLY A 29 27.89 0.28 7.65
C GLY A 29 26.47 -0.23 7.36
N GLU A 30 25.42 0.37 7.94
CA GLU A 30 24.04 -0.08 7.76
C GLU A 30 23.57 0.14 6.32
N PRO A 31 22.97 -0.89 5.68
CA PRO A 31 22.40 -0.74 4.35
C PRO A 31 21.11 0.10 4.38
N VAL A 32 20.99 1.00 3.40
CA VAL A 32 19.83 1.90 3.23
C VAL A 32 19.29 1.84 1.82
N ALA A 33 18.03 2.25 1.62
CA ALA A 33 17.45 2.49 0.31
C ALA A 33 17.55 3.98 -0.04
N ILE A 34 17.92 4.26 -1.28
CA ILE A 34 18.04 5.61 -1.84
C ILE A 34 17.04 5.70 -2.99
N LYS A 35 15.96 6.48 -2.82
CA LYS A 35 14.96 6.74 -3.85
C LYS A 35 15.24 8.10 -4.48
N LEU A 36 15.43 8.10 -5.80
CA LEU A 36 15.62 9.28 -6.64
C LEU A 36 14.34 9.51 -7.46
N ASP A 37 13.81 10.71 -7.43
CA ASP A 37 12.66 11.10 -8.24
C ASP A 37 13.13 11.90 -9.46
N LEU A 38 12.90 11.34 -10.66
CA LEU A 38 13.34 11.93 -11.92
C LEU A 38 12.22 12.65 -12.67
N SER A 39 10.97 12.52 -12.23
CA SER A 39 9.82 12.98 -13.03
C SER A 39 8.81 13.83 -12.27
N ARG A 40 8.64 13.64 -10.97
CA ARG A 40 7.63 14.33 -10.15
C ARG A 40 8.17 14.72 -8.77
N PRO A 41 9.03 15.76 -8.70
CA PRO A 41 9.70 16.18 -7.44
C PRO A 41 8.72 16.44 -6.29
N SER A 42 7.49 16.87 -6.58
CA SER A 42 6.45 17.15 -5.58
C SER A 42 5.96 15.88 -4.86
N THR A 43 5.93 14.73 -5.55
CA THR A 43 5.44 13.46 -5.00
C THR A 43 6.37 12.94 -3.91
N LEU A 44 7.69 12.93 -4.15
CA LEU A 44 8.67 12.48 -3.15
C LEU A 44 8.71 13.38 -1.91
N LYS A 45 8.55 14.69 -2.10
CA LYS A 45 8.44 15.67 -0.99
C LYS A 45 7.17 15.42 -0.18
N HIS A 46 6.06 15.15 -0.85
CA HIS A 46 4.79 14.83 -0.20
C HIS A 46 4.90 13.53 0.61
N GLU A 47 5.39 12.45 0.00
CA GLU A 47 5.63 11.17 0.66
C GLU A 47 6.49 11.34 1.92
N THR A 48 7.61 12.07 1.80
CA THR A 48 8.51 12.32 2.92
C THR A 48 7.80 13.04 4.08
N ARG A 49 6.95 14.04 3.79
CA ARG A 49 6.19 14.78 4.82
C ARG A 49 5.20 13.88 5.55
N ILE A 50 4.44 13.04 4.83
CA ILE A 50 3.50 12.09 5.43
C ILE A 50 4.25 11.10 6.33
N LEU A 51 5.37 10.53 5.85
CA LEU A 51 6.18 9.59 6.64
C LEU A 51 6.78 10.24 7.89
N GLN A 52 7.28 11.47 7.80
CA GLN A 52 7.80 12.20 8.96
C GLN A 52 6.69 12.50 9.98
N TYR A 53 5.51 12.92 9.50
CA TYR A 53 4.35 13.15 10.37
C TYR A 53 3.97 11.86 11.13
N LEU A 54 3.76 10.75 10.41
CA LEU A 54 3.41 9.46 11.02
C LEU A 54 4.49 8.97 12.01
N PHE A 55 5.76 9.17 11.68
CA PHE A 55 6.87 8.83 12.58
C PHE A 55 6.85 9.66 13.87
N MET A 56 6.57 10.96 13.79
CA MET A 56 6.43 11.85 14.98
C MET A 56 5.25 11.45 15.86
N GLU A 57 4.17 10.93 15.26
CA GLU A 57 3.01 10.37 15.96
C GLU A 57 3.26 8.96 16.53
N GLY A 58 4.45 8.40 16.34
CA GLY A 58 4.87 7.11 16.90
C GLY A 58 4.48 5.88 16.09
N VAL A 59 4.01 6.03 14.85
CA VAL A 59 3.73 4.91 13.93
C VAL A 59 5.03 4.21 13.55
N LYS A 60 5.12 2.88 13.75
CA LYS A 60 6.38 2.14 13.65
C LYS A 60 6.55 1.30 12.39
N LYS A 61 5.46 0.84 11.79
CA LYS A 61 5.50 -0.10 10.64
C LYS A 61 5.48 0.63 9.30
N ILE A 62 6.29 1.69 9.20
CA ILE A 62 6.53 2.53 8.02
C ILE A 62 8.03 2.73 7.82
N PRO A 63 8.52 3.17 6.64
CA PRO A 63 9.92 3.49 6.43
C PRO A 63 10.42 4.60 7.36
N HIS A 64 11.58 4.42 7.95
CA HIS A 64 12.30 5.51 8.61
C HIS A 64 13.04 6.34 7.57
N ILE A 65 12.89 7.66 7.63
CA ILE A 65 13.61 8.61 6.77
C ILE A 65 14.92 9.04 7.48
N TYR A 66 16.05 8.68 6.90
CA TYR A 66 17.38 9.08 7.40
C TYR A 66 17.81 10.43 6.88
N TRP A 67 17.39 10.77 5.65
CA TRP A 67 17.75 12.02 5.00
C TRP A 67 16.82 12.31 3.81
N PHE A 68 16.56 13.60 3.57
CA PHE A 68 15.84 14.09 2.38
C PHE A 68 16.54 15.36 1.88
N GLY A 69 16.70 15.50 0.56
CA GLY A 69 17.31 16.66 -0.08
C GLY A 69 17.46 16.50 -1.58
N VAL A 70 18.50 17.11 -2.15
CA VAL A 70 18.82 17.03 -3.58
C VAL A 70 20.15 16.31 -3.77
N TYR A 71 20.19 15.36 -4.68
CA TYR A 71 21.38 14.65 -5.11
C TYR A 71 21.41 14.57 -6.63
N ASP A 72 22.49 15.02 -7.26
CA ASP A 72 22.63 15.07 -8.72
C ASP A 72 21.41 15.74 -9.40
N GLU A 73 21.08 16.96 -8.92
CA GLU A 73 19.96 17.81 -9.34
C GLU A 73 18.56 17.21 -9.11
N ASN A 74 18.43 15.99 -8.60
CA ASN A 74 17.17 15.30 -8.39
C ASN A 74 16.79 15.24 -6.91
N PRO A 75 15.49 15.38 -6.57
CA PRO A 75 15.00 15.05 -5.24
C PRO A 75 15.36 13.63 -4.85
N CYS A 76 15.85 13.50 -3.63
CA CYS A 76 16.37 12.23 -3.13
C CYS A 76 15.97 12.02 -1.68
N VAL A 77 15.55 10.81 -1.36
CA VAL A 77 15.30 10.36 0.02
C VAL A 77 16.15 9.14 0.33
N VAL A 78 16.75 9.12 1.51
CA VAL A 78 17.43 7.95 2.08
C VAL A 78 16.56 7.40 3.20
N MET A 79 16.19 6.13 3.09
CA MET A 79 15.23 5.49 3.99
C MET A 79 15.62 4.04 4.30
N THR A 80 14.84 3.38 5.14
CA THR A 80 14.97 1.95 5.46
C THR A 80 15.04 1.11 4.19
N LEU A 81 16.06 0.23 4.10
CA LEU A 81 16.10 -0.84 3.10
C LEU A 81 15.34 -2.06 3.63
N PHE A 82 14.51 -2.64 2.78
CA PHE A 82 13.71 -3.84 3.04
C PHE A 82 14.22 -5.04 2.23
N GLU A 83 13.80 -6.25 2.63
CA GLU A 83 14.28 -7.51 2.05
C GLU A 83 13.50 -7.89 0.79
N CYS A 84 12.16 -7.95 0.88
CA CYS A 84 11.28 -8.28 -0.24
C CYS A 84 9.86 -7.75 0.02
N SER A 85 9.03 -7.71 -1.04
CA SER A 85 7.62 -7.37 -0.94
C SER A 85 6.75 -8.59 -0.66
N LEU A 86 5.48 -8.37 -0.21
CA LEU A 86 4.49 -9.46 -0.15
C LEU A 86 4.21 -10.05 -1.54
N TYR A 87 4.35 -9.26 -2.60
CA TYR A 87 4.27 -9.75 -3.96
C TYR A 87 5.35 -10.82 -4.23
N ASP A 88 6.62 -10.49 -3.94
CA ASP A 88 7.74 -11.41 -4.13
C ASP A 88 7.64 -12.62 -3.20
N TYR A 89 7.15 -12.41 -1.97
CA TYR A 89 6.92 -13.45 -0.98
C TYR A 89 5.92 -14.49 -1.48
N ARG A 90 4.77 -14.05 -2.03
CA ARG A 90 3.77 -14.94 -2.63
C ARG A 90 4.33 -15.75 -3.80
N LEU A 91 5.13 -15.13 -4.68
CA LEU A 91 5.74 -15.82 -5.82
C LEU A 91 6.69 -16.96 -5.41
N LYS A 92 7.22 -16.92 -4.18
CA LYS A 92 8.01 -18.00 -3.59
C LYS A 92 7.17 -19.16 -3.02
N GLY A 93 5.85 -19.13 -3.19
CA GLY A 93 4.93 -20.20 -2.79
C GLY A 93 4.45 -20.16 -1.34
N PHE A 94 4.61 -19.07 -0.63
CA PHE A 94 4.18 -18.94 0.78
C PHE A 94 2.67 -18.62 0.85
N THR A 95 1.82 -19.64 0.80
CA THR A 95 0.35 -19.53 0.78
C THR A 95 -0.34 -20.28 1.93
N GLU A 96 0.40 -20.63 2.98
CA GLU A 96 -0.15 -21.38 4.13
C GLU A 96 -1.21 -20.57 4.88
N PRO A 97 -2.38 -21.17 5.26
CA PRO A 97 -3.48 -20.45 5.91
C PRO A 97 -3.10 -19.75 7.21
N GLU A 98 -2.22 -20.36 8.01
CA GLU A 98 -1.75 -19.79 9.28
C GLU A 98 -0.94 -18.50 9.05
N ARG A 99 -0.10 -18.49 8.01
CA ARG A 99 0.65 -17.29 7.62
C ARG A 99 -0.27 -16.21 7.10
N LEU A 100 -1.32 -16.57 6.36
CA LEU A 100 -2.33 -15.61 5.90
C LEU A 100 -3.02 -14.93 7.07
N ASN A 101 -3.42 -15.66 8.10
CA ASN A 101 -4.03 -15.10 9.30
C ASN A 101 -3.10 -14.10 9.99
N LYS A 102 -1.83 -14.45 10.13
CA LYS A 102 -0.82 -13.55 10.69
C LYS A 102 -0.63 -12.30 9.83
N ILE A 103 -0.51 -12.45 8.51
CA ILE A 103 -0.42 -11.34 7.57
C ILE A 103 -1.63 -10.43 7.72
N ALA A 104 -2.85 -10.97 7.70
CA ALA A 104 -4.08 -10.20 7.84
C ALA A 104 -4.11 -9.39 9.13
N TRP A 105 -3.74 -10.01 10.25
CA TRP A 105 -3.70 -9.34 11.55
C TRP A 105 -2.70 -8.18 11.56
N LEU A 106 -1.48 -8.38 11.05
CA LEU A 106 -0.43 -7.36 11.00
C LEU A 106 -0.81 -6.21 10.06
N LEU A 107 -1.42 -6.51 8.90
CA LEU A 107 -1.87 -5.49 7.97
C LEU A 107 -3.00 -4.64 8.55
N LEU A 108 -3.96 -5.27 9.24
CA LEU A 108 -5.01 -4.55 9.96
C LEU A 108 -4.46 -3.64 11.04
N ASP A 109 -3.41 -4.08 11.75
CA ASP A 109 -2.73 -3.27 12.76
C ASP A 109 -2.06 -2.03 12.15
N ILE A 110 -1.41 -2.18 11.00
CA ILE A 110 -0.81 -1.06 10.27
C ILE A 110 -1.88 -0.03 9.87
N PHE A 111 -3.01 -0.47 9.29
CA PHE A 111 -4.07 0.44 8.85
C PHE A 111 -4.81 1.10 10.03
N GLU A 112 -5.04 0.40 11.13
CA GLU A 112 -5.56 0.99 12.34
C GLU A 112 -4.68 2.17 12.80
N ASN A 113 -3.36 1.98 12.79
CA ASN A 113 -2.41 3.01 13.22
C ASN A 113 -2.36 4.21 12.26
N ILE A 114 -2.27 4.03 10.96
CA ILE A 114 -2.22 5.18 10.03
C ILE A 114 -3.56 5.92 9.96
N HIS A 115 -4.70 5.20 10.00
CA HIS A 115 -6.02 5.80 10.00
C HIS A 115 -6.32 6.57 11.30
N LYS A 116 -5.79 6.11 12.44
CA LYS A 116 -5.89 6.84 13.72
C LYS A 116 -5.31 8.25 13.62
N TYR A 117 -4.26 8.43 12.82
CA TYR A 117 -3.61 9.72 12.59
C TYR A 117 -4.07 10.40 11.28
N GLY A 118 -5.26 10.09 10.81
CA GLY A 118 -5.91 10.79 9.70
C GLY A 118 -5.43 10.44 8.31
N VAL A 119 -4.50 9.52 8.14
CA VAL A 119 -3.87 9.24 6.84
C VAL A 119 -4.57 8.09 6.12
N LEU A 120 -4.95 8.31 4.85
CA LEU A 120 -5.33 7.28 3.88
C LEU A 120 -4.14 6.99 2.98
N HIS A 121 -3.91 5.72 2.66
CA HIS A 121 -2.81 5.31 1.78
C HIS A 121 -3.15 5.44 0.30
N ARG A 122 -4.34 4.99 -0.12
CA ARG A 122 -4.92 5.06 -1.47
C ARG A 122 -4.23 4.25 -2.58
N ASP A 123 -3.16 3.51 -2.25
CA ASP A 123 -2.49 2.57 -3.19
C ASP A 123 -2.12 1.26 -2.48
N VAL A 124 -3.11 0.65 -1.84
CA VAL A 124 -2.94 -0.61 -1.09
C VAL A 124 -2.82 -1.77 -2.07
N LYS A 125 -1.62 -2.37 -2.15
CA LYS A 125 -1.30 -3.50 -3.03
C LYS A 125 -0.13 -4.33 -2.48
N PRO A 126 0.04 -5.60 -2.89
CA PRO A 126 1.11 -6.48 -2.36
C PRO A 126 2.53 -5.93 -2.52
N HIS A 127 2.78 -5.11 -3.53
CA HIS A 127 4.08 -4.48 -3.78
C HIS A 127 4.45 -3.41 -2.74
N ASN A 128 3.45 -2.83 -2.06
CA ASN A 128 3.63 -1.76 -1.08
C ASN A 128 3.70 -2.27 0.36
N PHE A 129 3.69 -3.60 0.55
CA PHE A 129 4.00 -4.23 1.83
C PHE A 129 5.34 -4.91 1.75
N MET A 130 6.28 -4.48 2.59
CA MET A 130 7.65 -4.97 2.60
C MET A 130 7.95 -5.74 3.87
N ILE A 131 8.86 -6.70 3.78
CA ILE A 131 9.33 -7.54 4.88
C ILE A 131 10.75 -7.09 5.26
N LYS A 132 11.00 -6.96 6.57
CA LYS A 132 12.33 -6.78 7.15
C LYS A 132 12.36 -7.42 8.54
N GLY A 133 13.31 -8.34 8.76
CA GLY A 133 13.49 -9.02 10.06
C GLY A 133 12.24 -9.78 10.51
N GLY A 134 11.47 -10.37 9.59
CA GLY A 134 10.24 -11.09 9.90
C GLY A 134 9.03 -10.19 10.26
N GLU A 135 9.11 -8.91 9.99
CA GLU A 135 8.08 -7.90 10.28
C GLU A 135 7.58 -7.27 8.98
N LEU A 136 6.28 -6.87 8.96
CA LEU A 136 5.67 -6.17 7.82
C LEU A 136 5.71 -4.66 7.99
N TYR A 137 5.94 -3.98 6.88
CA TYR A 137 5.98 -2.52 6.77
C TYR A 137 5.15 -2.07 5.56
N LEU A 138 4.43 -0.97 5.69
CA LEU A 138 3.75 -0.29 4.59
C LEU A 138 4.64 0.80 4.02
N ILE A 139 4.82 0.80 2.70
CA ILE A 139 5.68 1.75 1.98
C ILE A 139 4.89 2.52 0.91
N ASP A 140 5.54 3.53 0.31
CA ASP A 140 5.05 4.30 -0.83
C ASP A 140 3.80 5.15 -0.53
N PHE A 141 4.00 6.16 0.31
CA PHE A 141 2.99 7.15 0.68
C PHE A 141 2.85 8.30 -0.34
N GLY A 142 3.35 8.12 -1.56
CA GLY A 142 3.29 9.14 -2.62
C GLY A 142 1.88 9.55 -3.03
N LEU A 143 0.90 8.66 -2.85
CA LEU A 143 -0.52 8.91 -3.10
C LEU A 143 -1.33 9.15 -1.81
N ALA A 144 -0.72 9.06 -0.63
CA ALA A 144 -1.41 9.20 0.64
C ALA A 144 -2.04 10.61 0.82
N THR A 145 -3.06 10.71 1.65
CA THR A 145 -3.71 12.01 1.96
C THR A 145 -4.34 11.96 3.35
N PHE A 146 -4.66 13.13 3.92
CA PHE A 146 -5.50 13.20 5.10
C PHE A 146 -6.98 13.08 4.70
N TYR A 147 -7.78 12.34 5.50
CA TYR A 147 -9.23 12.24 5.33
C TYR A 147 -9.99 13.25 6.18
N TRP A 148 -9.31 14.02 7.01
CA TRP A 148 -9.86 15.14 7.76
C TRP A 148 -9.30 16.48 7.28
N ASN A 149 -10.05 17.55 7.57
CA ASN A 149 -9.64 18.93 7.32
C ASN A 149 -8.87 19.49 8.54
N ASP A 150 -8.48 20.75 8.45
CA ASP A 150 -7.75 21.46 9.54
C ASP A 150 -8.57 21.61 10.83
N LEU A 151 -9.89 21.40 10.77
CA LEU A 151 -10.79 21.40 11.92
C LEU A 151 -10.94 20.01 12.56
N GLY A 152 -10.30 18.99 12.00
CA GLY A 152 -10.41 17.59 12.44
C GLY A 152 -11.70 16.90 11.98
N GLU A 153 -12.47 17.52 11.08
CA GLU A 153 -13.69 16.94 10.52
C GLU A 153 -13.38 16.07 9.31
N HIS A 154 -14.14 14.98 9.14
CA HIS A 154 -14.00 14.12 7.96
C HIS A 154 -14.34 14.90 6.68
N CYS A 155 -13.47 14.86 5.68
CA CYS A 155 -13.75 15.47 4.37
C CYS A 155 -14.95 14.78 3.70
N PRO A 156 -15.93 15.55 3.15
CA PRO A 156 -17.13 14.97 2.54
C PRO A 156 -16.81 14.20 1.25
N ASP A 157 -17.70 13.27 0.88
CA ASP A 157 -17.65 12.59 -0.41
C ASP A 157 -18.18 13.53 -1.51
N THR A 158 -17.27 14.23 -2.17
CA THR A 158 -17.58 15.13 -3.29
C THR A 158 -17.44 14.44 -4.64
N GLY A 159 -17.21 13.13 -4.64
CA GLY A 159 -16.86 12.38 -5.82
C GLY A 159 -15.44 12.69 -6.36
N THR A 160 -15.07 12.01 -7.41
CA THR A 160 -13.83 12.24 -8.16
C THR A 160 -14.01 11.80 -9.61
N THR A 161 -13.37 12.51 -10.53
CA THR A 161 -13.34 12.14 -11.96
C THR A 161 -12.10 11.32 -12.31
N THR A 162 -11.13 11.26 -11.39
CA THR A 162 -9.84 10.59 -11.63
C THR A 162 -9.66 9.46 -10.63
N MET A 163 -9.51 8.25 -11.15
CA MET A 163 -9.12 7.11 -10.35
C MET A 163 -7.66 7.25 -9.91
N ILE A 164 -7.41 7.04 -8.63
CA ILE A 164 -6.07 7.08 -8.02
C ILE A 164 -5.73 5.69 -7.51
N GLY A 165 -4.45 5.30 -7.58
CA GLY A 165 -3.94 4.01 -7.12
C GLY A 165 -4.05 2.90 -8.18
N SER A 166 -3.93 1.67 -7.73
CA SER A 166 -3.86 0.49 -8.60
C SER A 166 -5.25 -0.09 -8.85
N PRO A 167 -5.75 -0.14 -10.11
CA PRO A 167 -7.12 -0.58 -10.45
C PRO A 167 -7.47 -1.96 -9.90
N PHE A 168 -6.53 -2.89 -9.91
CA PHE A 168 -6.73 -4.25 -9.40
C PHE A 168 -7.15 -4.31 -7.93
N PHE A 169 -6.65 -3.39 -7.12
CA PHE A 169 -6.85 -3.36 -5.68
C PHE A 169 -7.79 -2.25 -5.22
N ALA A 170 -8.12 -1.26 -6.05
CA ALA A 170 -9.07 -0.21 -5.73
C ALA A 170 -10.46 -0.78 -5.41
N SER A 171 -11.19 -0.18 -4.45
CA SER A 171 -12.56 -0.59 -4.14
C SER A 171 -13.51 -0.36 -5.31
N LEU A 172 -14.63 -1.09 -5.35
CA LEU A 172 -15.67 -0.86 -6.36
C LEU A 172 -16.16 0.60 -6.35
N ARG A 173 -16.28 1.20 -5.16
CA ARG A 173 -16.71 2.59 -4.98
C ARG A 173 -15.76 3.58 -5.66
N ILE A 174 -14.45 3.32 -5.64
CA ILE A 174 -13.46 4.15 -6.33
C ILE A 174 -13.60 4.04 -7.85
N HIS A 175 -13.89 2.85 -8.37
CA HIS A 175 -14.23 2.69 -9.79
C HIS A 175 -15.54 3.39 -10.18
N GLU A 176 -16.44 3.62 -9.23
CA GLU A 176 -17.72 4.34 -9.41
C GLU A 176 -17.58 5.86 -9.25
N GLY A 177 -16.37 6.35 -8.95
CA GLY A 177 -16.10 7.78 -8.84
C GLY A 177 -16.36 8.37 -7.46
N HIS A 178 -16.47 7.56 -6.41
CA HIS A 178 -16.50 8.04 -5.04
C HIS A 178 -15.11 8.50 -4.58
N ARG A 179 -15.09 9.39 -3.59
CA ARG A 179 -13.84 9.79 -2.94
C ARG A 179 -13.36 8.71 -1.97
N TYR A 180 -12.05 8.57 -1.83
CA TYR A 180 -11.44 7.64 -0.87
C TYR A 180 -11.80 7.99 0.58
N SER A 181 -12.10 6.94 1.36
CA SER A 181 -12.15 6.99 2.81
C SER A 181 -11.46 5.76 3.42
N ARG A 182 -11.49 5.64 4.76
CA ARG A 182 -10.86 4.52 5.48
C ARG A 182 -11.33 3.14 4.99
N ARG A 183 -12.63 3.02 4.65
CA ARG A 183 -13.20 1.77 4.14
C ARG A 183 -12.56 1.31 2.83
N ASP A 184 -12.14 2.24 1.98
CA ASP A 184 -11.58 1.92 0.66
C ASP A 184 -10.18 1.32 0.78
N ASP A 185 -9.34 1.84 1.68
CA ASP A 185 -8.06 1.21 2.04
C ASP A 185 -8.27 -0.21 2.59
N LEU A 186 -9.30 -0.42 3.45
CA LEU A 186 -9.60 -1.75 4.00
C LEU A 186 -10.19 -2.70 2.97
N ILE A 187 -11.03 -2.23 2.05
CA ILE A 187 -11.50 -3.06 0.93
C ILE A 187 -10.32 -3.48 0.06
N SER A 188 -9.41 -2.55 -0.25
CA SER A 188 -8.17 -2.84 -0.98
C SER A 188 -7.30 -3.85 -0.24
N LEU A 189 -7.22 -3.76 1.09
CA LEU A 189 -6.56 -4.75 1.94
C LEU A 189 -7.19 -6.14 1.80
N GLY A 190 -8.52 -6.22 1.76
CA GLY A 190 -9.24 -7.48 1.48
C GLY A 190 -8.82 -8.10 0.15
N TYR A 191 -8.66 -7.31 -0.91
CA TYR A 191 -8.16 -7.80 -2.19
C TYR A 191 -6.70 -8.24 -2.15
N VAL A 192 -5.85 -7.59 -1.32
CA VAL A 192 -4.48 -8.09 -1.06
C VAL A 192 -4.53 -9.46 -0.40
N LEU A 193 -5.38 -9.66 0.60
CA LEU A 193 -5.54 -10.96 1.26
C LEU A 193 -6.06 -12.03 0.31
N LEU A 194 -7.04 -11.72 -0.55
CA LEU A 194 -7.48 -12.63 -1.62
C LEU A 194 -6.31 -12.98 -2.56
N TYR A 195 -5.55 -11.99 -3.00
CA TYR A 195 -4.36 -12.25 -3.82
C TYR A 195 -3.40 -13.20 -3.13
N MET A 196 -3.18 -13.06 -1.82
CA MET A 196 -2.31 -13.96 -1.06
C MET A 196 -2.83 -15.41 -1.00
N THR A 197 -4.15 -15.65 -1.16
CA THR A 197 -4.72 -17.02 -1.26
C THR A 197 -4.57 -17.66 -2.64
N GLY A 198 -3.99 -16.98 -3.61
CA GLY A 198 -3.89 -17.47 -4.99
C GLY A 198 -4.93 -16.89 -5.94
N PHE A 199 -5.89 -16.10 -5.46
CA PHE A 199 -6.89 -15.44 -6.30
C PHE A 199 -6.24 -14.45 -7.27
N THR A 200 -6.72 -14.42 -8.51
CA THR A 200 -6.33 -13.46 -9.55
C THR A 200 -7.55 -12.96 -10.30
N TRP A 201 -7.55 -11.68 -10.67
CA TRP A 201 -8.57 -11.13 -11.55
C TRP A 201 -8.40 -11.67 -12.97
N VAL A 202 -9.50 -11.97 -13.64
CA VAL A 202 -9.48 -12.35 -15.07
C VAL A 202 -9.35 -11.07 -15.88
N LEU A 203 -8.29 -10.97 -16.66
CA LEU A 203 -8.07 -9.84 -17.58
C LEU A 203 -8.66 -10.14 -18.96
N PRO A 204 -9.05 -9.09 -19.73
CA PRO A 204 -9.33 -9.26 -21.15
C PRO A 204 -8.11 -9.91 -21.83
N ASN A 205 -8.35 -10.83 -22.75
CA ASN A 205 -7.25 -11.38 -23.56
C ASN A 205 -6.50 -10.22 -24.22
N GLU A 206 -5.17 -10.20 -24.10
CA GLU A 206 -4.24 -9.15 -24.61
C GLU A 206 -4.24 -8.97 -26.15
N LYS A 207 -5.22 -9.52 -26.87
CA LYS A 207 -5.29 -9.49 -28.34
C LYS A 207 -6.01 -8.27 -28.93
N THR A 208 -6.35 -7.27 -28.14
CA THR A 208 -6.84 -6.01 -28.68
C THR A 208 -5.66 -5.08 -28.97
N GLU A 209 -5.32 -4.94 -30.25
CA GLU A 209 -4.42 -3.90 -30.76
C GLU A 209 -5.07 -2.54 -30.44
N GLY A 210 -4.55 -1.85 -29.43
CA GLY A 210 -5.01 -0.53 -28.99
C GLY A 210 -3.95 0.19 -28.18
N SER A 211 -4.05 1.49 -28.07
CA SER A 211 -3.15 2.28 -27.22
C SER A 211 -3.34 1.88 -25.74
N PRO A 212 -2.35 2.11 -24.86
CA PRO A 212 -2.54 1.87 -23.41
C PRO A 212 -3.78 2.54 -22.82
N MET A 213 -4.21 3.66 -23.37
CA MET A 213 -5.41 4.40 -22.97
C MET A 213 -6.71 3.66 -23.39
N ASP A 214 -6.69 2.98 -24.54
CA ASP A 214 -7.83 2.22 -25.07
C ASP A 214 -8.05 0.91 -24.30
N LEU A 215 -6.99 0.37 -23.66
CA LEU A 215 -7.05 -0.84 -22.83
C LEU A 215 -7.48 -0.54 -21.38
N GLU A 216 -7.27 0.68 -20.87
CA GLU A 216 -7.60 1.04 -19.50
C GLU A 216 -9.12 1.02 -19.25
N TYR A 217 -9.93 1.49 -20.19
CA TYR A 217 -11.38 1.53 -20.05
C TYR A 217 -12.02 0.13 -20.02
N PRO A 218 -11.75 -0.79 -20.98
CA PRO A 218 -12.27 -2.15 -20.93
C PRO A 218 -11.83 -2.94 -19.68
N MET A 219 -10.59 -2.77 -19.28
CA MET A 219 -10.05 -3.40 -18.06
C MET A 219 -10.79 -2.92 -16.81
N ASN A 220 -11.04 -1.62 -16.69
CA ASN A 220 -11.74 -1.06 -15.54
C ASN A 220 -13.20 -1.54 -15.46
N VAL A 221 -13.90 -1.65 -16.58
CA VAL A 221 -15.29 -2.19 -16.65
C VAL A 221 -15.29 -3.64 -16.18
N GLN A 222 -14.40 -4.48 -16.68
CA GLN A 222 -14.35 -5.89 -16.32
C GLN A 222 -13.96 -6.10 -14.85
N LEU A 223 -13.03 -5.31 -14.32
CA LEU A 223 -12.71 -5.33 -12.89
C LEU A 223 -13.89 -4.94 -12.01
N ARG A 224 -14.68 -3.94 -12.42
CA ARG A 224 -15.91 -3.54 -11.72
C ARG A 224 -16.90 -4.68 -11.65
N GLU A 225 -17.17 -5.34 -12.77
CA GLU A 225 -18.10 -6.47 -12.85
C GLU A 225 -17.64 -7.63 -11.96
N GLN A 226 -16.36 -7.98 -12.00
CA GLN A 226 -15.82 -9.04 -11.16
C GLN A 226 -15.90 -8.69 -9.67
N LYS A 227 -15.61 -7.44 -9.29
CA LYS A 227 -15.72 -6.96 -7.91
C LYS A 227 -17.16 -6.94 -7.40
N ALA A 228 -18.11 -6.50 -8.24
CA ALA A 228 -19.53 -6.48 -7.92
C ALA A 228 -20.11 -7.91 -7.73
N ASN A 229 -19.57 -8.89 -8.44
CA ASN A 229 -20.00 -10.28 -8.41
C ASN A 229 -19.09 -11.20 -7.60
N LEU A 230 -18.26 -10.65 -6.71
CA LEU A 230 -17.32 -11.41 -5.90
C LEU A 230 -18.07 -12.21 -4.82
N ASN A 231 -18.45 -13.45 -5.13
CA ASN A 231 -19.22 -14.33 -4.26
C ASN A 231 -18.44 -15.58 -3.80
N SER A 232 -17.23 -15.79 -4.35
CA SER A 232 -16.41 -16.96 -4.04
C SER A 232 -15.19 -16.54 -3.21
N PHE A 233 -15.12 -17.07 -2.01
CA PHE A 233 -14.01 -16.84 -1.10
C PHE A 233 -13.34 -18.15 -0.73
N ALA A 234 -12.01 -18.21 -0.84
CA ALA A 234 -11.21 -19.39 -0.48
C ALA A 234 -11.31 -19.76 1.01
N ILE A 235 -11.63 -18.78 1.85
CA ILE A 235 -11.80 -18.95 3.30
C ILE A 235 -13.04 -18.18 3.79
N PRO A 236 -13.84 -18.78 4.72
CA PRO A 236 -15.04 -18.14 5.26
C PRO A 236 -14.79 -16.76 5.90
N ALA A 237 -13.63 -16.58 6.56
CA ALA A 237 -13.22 -15.29 7.17
C ALA A 237 -13.26 -14.14 6.16
N MET A 238 -12.88 -14.38 4.90
CA MET A 238 -12.89 -13.35 3.86
C MET A 238 -14.30 -12.86 3.52
N LYS A 239 -15.30 -13.75 3.54
CA LYS A 239 -16.70 -13.37 3.33
C LYS A 239 -17.14 -12.37 4.40
N TYR A 240 -16.97 -12.71 5.68
CA TYR A 240 -17.36 -11.84 6.80
C TYR A 240 -16.56 -10.53 6.79
N TYR A 241 -15.28 -10.58 6.41
CA TYR A 241 -14.46 -9.39 6.26
C TYR A 241 -15.03 -8.43 5.22
N PHE A 242 -15.34 -8.93 4.01
CA PHE A 242 -15.90 -8.09 2.95
C PHE A 242 -17.31 -7.58 3.28
N GLU A 243 -18.17 -8.40 3.88
CA GLU A 243 -19.49 -7.96 4.38
C GLU A 243 -19.33 -6.78 5.35
N TYR A 244 -18.37 -6.85 6.26
CA TYR A 244 -18.09 -5.77 7.20
C TYR A 244 -17.57 -4.50 6.51
N VAL A 245 -16.49 -4.59 5.72
CA VAL A 245 -15.85 -3.39 5.14
C VAL A 245 -16.71 -2.72 4.05
N TYR A 246 -17.51 -3.49 3.30
CA TYR A 246 -18.47 -2.94 2.34
C TYR A 246 -19.70 -2.33 3.04
N GLY A 247 -20.05 -2.80 4.22
CA GLY A 247 -21.13 -2.25 5.05
C GLY A 247 -20.80 -0.91 5.70
N LEU A 248 -19.52 -0.51 5.79
CA LEU A 248 -19.12 0.74 6.41
C LEU A 248 -19.64 1.96 5.62
N ALA A 249 -20.20 2.93 6.35
CA ALA A 249 -20.51 4.25 5.81
C ALA A 249 -19.22 5.02 5.44
N TYR A 250 -19.34 6.07 4.63
CA TYR A 250 -18.19 6.84 4.12
C TYR A 250 -17.30 7.41 5.23
N GLU A 251 -17.91 8.02 6.26
CA GLU A 251 -17.21 8.67 7.37
C GLU A 251 -17.04 7.74 8.58
N GLU A 252 -17.58 6.51 8.50
CA GLU A 252 -17.57 5.60 9.65
C GLU A 252 -16.13 5.20 10.03
N ALA A 253 -15.85 5.22 11.33
CA ALA A 253 -14.59 4.75 11.88
C ALA A 253 -14.60 3.20 11.94
N PRO A 254 -13.75 2.50 11.16
CA PRO A 254 -13.69 1.06 11.21
C PRO A 254 -13.26 0.56 12.59
N LYS A 255 -13.88 -0.51 13.06
CA LYS A 255 -13.46 -1.21 14.29
C LYS A 255 -12.51 -2.34 13.95
N SER A 256 -11.25 -2.23 14.36
CA SER A 256 -10.22 -3.23 14.03
C SER A 256 -10.42 -4.56 14.75
N ALA A 257 -10.90 -4.55 16.00
CA ALA A 257 -11.05 -5.75 16.81
C ALA A 257 -11.97 -6.82 16.19
N PRO A 258 -13.18 -6.52 15.66
CA PRO A 258 -13.99 -7.50 14.96
C PRO A 258 -13.29 -8.07 13.71
N MET A 259 -12.61 -7.25 12.92
CA MET A 259 -11.88 -7.71 11.74
C MET A 259 -10.69 -8.60 12.13
N LYS A 260 -9.89 -8.21 13.12
CA LYS A 260 -8.76 -9.00 13.62
C LYS A 260 -9.20 -10.35 14.18
N SER A 261 -10.39 -10.43 14.81
CA SER A 261 -10.92 -11.69 15.35
C SER A 261 -11.30 -12.72 14.28
N LEU A 262 -11.52 -12.31 13.02
CA LEU A 262 -11.74 -13.22 11.91
C LEU A 262 -10.48 -14.01 11.53
N PHE A 263 -9.32 -13.47 11.85
CA PHE A 263 -8.01 -14.04 11.55
C PHE A 263 -7.32 -14.44 12.85
N VAL A 264 -7.65 -15.62 13.35
CA VAL A 264 -7.03 -16.14 14.58
C VAL A 264 -5.55 -16.38 14.32
N SER A 265 -4.70 -15.58 14.96
CA SER A 265 -3.26 -15.72 14.84
C SER A 265 -2.76 -16.76 15.86
N SER A 266 -2.17 -17.84 15.39
CA SER A 266 -1.17 -18.55 16.17
C SER A 266 0.12 -17.71 16.14
N THR A 267 0.36 -16.96 17.21
CA THR A 267 1.38 -15.90 17.30
C THR A 267 2.84 -16.39 17.24
N THR A 268 3.11 -17.64 16.94
CA THR A 268 4.42 -18.29 17.15
C THR A 268 5.24 -18.57 15.87
N THR A 269 4.71 -18.35 14.66
CA THR A 269 5.48 -18.63 13.44
C THR A 269 6.14 -17.35 12.91
N PRO A 270 7.49 -17.25 12.81
CA PRO A 270 8.16 -16.15 12.11
C PRO A 270 7.80 -16.15 10.62
N PHE A 271 7.98 -15.01 9.94
CA PHE A 271 7.90 -14.93 8.47
C PHE A 271 9.02 -15.75 7.83
#